data_a1bcccc9a98688cbd11282e6789ba1db
#
_entry.id   a1bcccc9a98688cbd11282e6789ba1db
#
_cell.length_a   1.000
_cell.length_b   1.000
_cell.length_c   1.000
_cell.angle_alpha   90.00
_cell.angle_beta   90.00
_cell.angle_gamma   90.00
#
_symmetry.space_group_name_H-M   'P 1'
#
loop_
_entity.id
_entity.type
_entity.pdbx_description
1 polymer ?
#
loop_
_entity_poly.entity_id
_entity_poly.type
_entity_poly.pdbx_seq_one_letter_code
_entity_poly.pdbx_strand_id
1 'polypeptide(L)'
;MVRLFLFCCLLITSFVRADTIQVYCDDWPGFCHRDGKGVYLDVVRAIYEPLGHEVKLHMVPYKRALAVVSQKEGDMAMGVYRGEVPGVHQPDYPDSADYVSVVMQKRWLPHWAGEHSLKEQEVLWLRGWAFDKFIPEPMRWFERDSHEMALQLLIKGRYRYYLTDGALYPEGSLPPELVQVFLRWIPTYPIFADTPKGRQLHGLWDPGMRTLIRQGKLAEIYRQNKLYDYYQDFLREQVVRANKPQP
;
A
#
# COMPACT_ATOMS: atom_id res chain seq x y z
N MET A 1 -27.06 61.87 31.77
CA MET A 1 -27.67 60.69 31.10
C MET A 1 -26.60 60.08 30.17
N VAL A 2 -25.89 59.06 30.66
CA VAL A 2 -24.86 58.36 29.87
C VAL A 2 -25.50 57.08 29.34
N ARG A 3 -25.64 56.97 28.01
CA ARG A 3 -26.14 55.74 27.34
C ARG A 3 -24.96 54.77 27.19
N LEU A 4 -24.99 53.69 27.95
CA LEU A 4 -24.06 52.56 27.87
C LEU A 4 -24.50 51.68 26.69
N PHE A 5 -23.77 51.72 25.57
CA PHE A 5 -23.93 50.78 24.44
C PHE A 5 -23.24 49.47 24.77
N LEU A 6 -24.04 48.45 25.12
CA LEU A 6 -23.55 47.09 25.33
C LEU A 6 -23.35 46.45 23.95
N PHE A 7 -22.08 46.36 23.50
CA PHE A 7 -21.70 45.67 22.25
C PHE A 7 -21.64 44.18 22.53
N CYS A 8 -22.70 43.47 22.22
CA CYS A 8 -22.80 42.02 22.34
C CYS A 8 -22.04 41.39 21.16
N CYS A 9 -20.71 41.04 21.35
CA CYS A 9 -19.98 40.22 20.40
C CYS A 9 -20.56 38.82 20.37
N LEU A 10 -21.44 38.53 19.40
CA LEU A 10 -21.79 37.17 19.06
C LEU A 10 -20.58 36.45 18.47
N LEU A 11 -19.90 35.68 19.31
CA LEU A 11 -18.92 34.67 18.87
C LEU A 11 -19.71 33.60 18.13
N ILE A 12 -19.78 33.72 16.80
CA ILE A 12 -20.21 32.65 15.91
C ILE A 12 -19.11 31.61 15.95
N THR A 13 -19.19 30.64 16.86
CA THR A 13 -18.40 29.42 16.83
C THR A 13 -18.89 28.62 15.63
N SER A 14 -18.23 28.79 14.49
CA SER A 14 -18.38 27.88 13.37
C SER A 14 -18.01 26.50 13.86
N PHE A 15 -19.00 25.65 14.14
CA PHE A 15 -18.76 24.22 14.29
C PHE A 15 -18.20 23.72 12.97
N VAL A 16 -16.89 23.63 12.86
CA VAL A 16 -16.23 22.87 11.79
C VAL A 16 -16.66 21.43 12.02
N ARG A 17 -17.68 21.03 11.30
CA ARG A 17 -18.11 19.61 11.28
C ARG A 17 -16.92 18.84 10.71
N ALA A 18 -16.33 18.00 11.54
CA ALA A 18 -15.27 17.10 11.09
C ALA A 18 -15.81 16.29 9.90
N ASP A 19 -15.20 16.47 8.73
CA ASP A 19 -15.59 15.72 7.55
C ASP A 19 -14.98 14.32 7.65
N THR A 20 -15.83 13.29 7.67
CA THR A 20 -15.40 11.89 7.82
C THR A 20 -14.92 11.34 6.48
N ILE A 21 -13.67 10.91 6.42
CA ILE A 21 -13.07 10.24 5.25
C ILE A 21 -13.44 8.76 5.29
N GLN A 22 -14.08 8.26 4.23
CA GLN A 22 -14.45 6.86 4.07
C GLN A 22 -13.29 6.14 3.38
N VAL A 23 -12.52 5.30 4.12
CA VAL A 23 -11.34 4.56 3.64
C VAL A 23 -11.71 3.10 3.45
N TYR A 24 -11.44 2.56 2.28
CA TYR A 24 -11.73 1.18 1.91
C TYR A 24 -10.44 0.37 1.76
N CYS A 25 -10.39 -0.81 2.36
CA CYS A 25 -9.20 -1.65 2.41
C CYS A 25 -9.60 -3.11 2.62
N ASP A 26 -8.81 -4.04 2.12
CA ASP A 26 -8.92 -5.46 2.45
C ASP A 26 -8.10 -5.80 3.70
N ASP A 27 -8.26 -7.00 4.22
CA ASP A 27 -7.53 -7.48 5.40
C ASP A 27 -6.13 -7.94 5.00
N TRP A 28 -5.15 -7.04 5.15
CA TRP A 28 -3.74 -7.30 4.81
C TRP A 28 -2.86 -7.21 6.05
N PRO A 29 -2.17 -8.29 6.43
CA PRO A 29 -1.29 -8.32 7.59
C PRO A 29 -0.27 -7.18 7.60
N GLY A 30 -0.22 -6.42 8.70
CA GLY A 30 0.66 -5.27 8.87
C GLY A 30 0.19 -3.97 8.20
N PHE A 31 -0.68 -4.03 7.20
CA PHE A 31 -1.10 -2.87 6.43
C PHE A 31 -2.51 -2.38 6.76
N CYS A 32 -3.46 -3.29 6.87
CA CYS A 32 -4.85 -2.96 7.14
C CYS A 32 -5.52 -4.08 7.94
N HIS A 33 -5.94 -3.81 9.16
CA HIS A 33 -6.57 -4.77 10.05
C HIS A 33 -7.97 -4.33 10.48
N ARG A 34 -8.83 -5.30 10.81
CA ARG A 34 -10.22 -5.08 11.25
C ARG A 34 -10.33 -4.22 12.51
N ASP A 35 -9.31 -4.19 13.34
CA ASP A 35 -9.25 -3.34 14.55
C ASP A 35 -8.87 -1.87 14.23
N GLY A 36 -8.73 -1.55 12.95
CA GLY A 36 -8.41 -0.21 12.47
C GLY A 36 -6.93 0.17 12.61
N LYS A 37 -6.02 -0.81 12.77
CA LYS A 37 -4.56 -0.61 12.78
C LYS A 37 -3.95 -0.99 11.44
N GLY A 38 -2.66 -0.69 11.28
CA GLY A 38 -1.87 -1.03 10.10
C GLY A 38 -1.33 0.19 9.39
N VAL A 39 -0.25 -0.01 8.63
CA VAL A 39 0.51 1.08 7.98
C VAL A 39 -0.40 2.02 7.20
N TYR A 40 -1.35 1.49 6.42
CA TYR A 40 -2.23 2.32 5.60
C TYR A 40 -3.09 3.26 6.45
N LEU A 41 -3.74 2.72 7.50
CA LEU A 41 -4.61 3.50 8.36
C LEU A 41 -3.84 4.53 9.18
N ASP A 42 -2.66 4.14 9.67
CA ASP A 42 -1.82 5.02 10.48
C ASP A 42 -1.27 6.18 9.64
N VAL A 43 -0.91 5.94 8.36
CA VAL A 43 -0.52 6.99 7.41
C VAL A 43 -1.69 7.93 7.11
N VAL A 44 -2.87 7.38 6.79
CA VAL A 44 -4.07 8.18 6.51
C VAL A 44 -4.41 9.08 7.71
N ARG A 45 -4.44 8.54 8.92
CA ARG A 45 -4.69 9.32 10.14
C ARG A 45 -3.63 10.39 10.36
N ALA A 46 -2.36 10.03 10.23
CA ALA A 46 -1.26 10.98 10.43
C ALA A 46 -1.29 12.17 9.45
N ILE A 47 -1.87 11.98 8.25
CA ILE A 47 -2.04 13.06 7.27
C ILE A 47 -3.30 13.88 7.56
N TYR A 48 -4.45 13.25 7.79
CA TYR A 48 -5.73 13.93 7.71
C TYR A 48 -6.34 14.32 9.06
N GLU A 49 -6.08 13.58 10.16
CA GLU A 49 -6.61 13.94 11.48
C GLU A 49 -6.09 15.30 11.99
N PRO A 50 -4.80 15.66 11.79
CA PRO A 50 -4.31 17.00 12.16
C PRO A 50 -4.99 18.15 11.38
N LEU A 51 -5.64 17.82 10.25
CA LEU A 51 -6.39 18.77 9.42
C LEU A 51 -7.88 18.85 9.81
N GLY A 52 -8.29 18.13 10.85
CA GLY A 52 -9.66 18.13 11.38
C GLY A 52 -10.59 17.10 10.71
N HIS A 53 -10.06 16.15 9.93
CA HIS A 53 -10.85 15.06 9.39
C HIS A 53 -10.95 13.89 10.37
N GLU A 54 -12.08 13.18 10.34
CA GLU A 54 -12.24 11.88 10.99
C GLU A 54 -12.01 10.77 9.97
N VAL A 55 -11.31 9.68 10.34
CA VAL A 55 -11.02 8.54 9.45
C VAL A 55 -11.88 7.34 9.83
N LYS A 56 -12.70 6.88 8.89
CA LYS A 56 -13.57 5.71 9.05
C LYS A 56 -13.16 4.61 8.07
N LEU A 57 -12.76 3.46 8.64
CA LEU A 57 -12.39 2.27 7.86
C LEU A 57 -13.64 1.47 7.47
N HIS A 58 -13.64 1.01 6.22
CA HIS A 58 -14.53 -0.01 5.67
C HIS A 58 -13.71 -1.19 5.18
N MET A 59 -13.76 -2.28 5.94
CA MET A 59 -13.08 -3.52 5.57
C MET A 59 -13.93 -4.29 4.58
N VAL A 60 -13.46 -4.40 3.34
CA VAL A 60 -14.15 -5.08 2.23
C VAL A 60 -13.14 -5.78 1.33
N PRO A 61 -13.53 -6.81 0.57
CA PRO A 61 -12.63 -7.44 -0.41
C PRO A 61 -12.06 -6.40 -1.39
N TYR A 62 -10.79 -6.56 -1.78
CA TYR A 62 -10.03 -5.61 -2.60
C TYR A 62 -10.79 -5.09 -3.83
N LYS A 63 -11.32 -6.00 -4.65
CA LYS A 63 -12.11 -5.62 -5.84
C LYS A 63 -13.35 -4.77 -5.49
N ARG A 64 -13.93 -4.99 -4.31
CA ARG A 64 -15.06 -4.17 -3.84
C ARG A 64 -14.59 -2.77 -3.43
N ALA A 65 -13.43 -2.66 -2.76
CA ALA A 65 -12.82 -1.37 -2.42
C ALA A 65 -12.58 -0.53 -3.69
N LEU A 66 -11.98 -1.12 -4.72
CA LEU A 66 -11.76 -0.46 -6.01
C LEU A 66 -13.07 0.00 -6.66
N ALA A 67 -14.09 -0.86 -6.67
CA ALA A 67 -15.38 -0.55 -7.27
C ALA A 67 -16.09 0.62 -6.58
N VAL A 68 -16.13 0.63 -5.24
CA VAL A 68 -16.79 1.68 -4.45
C VAL A 68 -16.18 3.05 -4.75
N VAL A 69 -14.84 3.15 -4.82
CA VAL A 69 -14.16 4.43 -5.09
C VAL A 69 -14.32 4.85 -6.55
N SER A 70 -14.18 3.93 -7.51
CA SER A 70 -14.38 4.25 -8.94
C SER A 70 -15.81 4.64 -9.27
N GLN A 71 -16.79 4.13 -8.55
CA GLN A 71 -18.21 4.48 -8.66
C GLN A 71 -18.60 5.74 -7.87
N LYS A 72 -17.62 6.39 -7.19
CA LYS A 72 -17.82 7.61 -6.40
C LYS A 72 -18.71 7.42 -5.16
N GLU A 73 -18.80 6.19 -4.65
CA GLU A 73 -19.56 5.81 -3.46
C GLU A 73 -18.73 5.87 -2.17
N GLY A 74 -17.40 5.99 -2.30
CA GLY A 74 -16.43 6.13 -1.21
C GLY A 74 -15.39 7.18 -1.54
N ASP A 75 -14.58 7.58 -0.55
CA ASP A 75 -13.60 8.65 -0.73
C ASP A 75 -12.26 8.14 -1.24
N MET A 76 -11.72 7.06 -0.65
CA MET A 76 -10.42 6.51 -1.01
C MET A 76 -10.30 5.01 -0.73
N ALA A 77 -9.40 4.35 -1.46
CA ALA A 77 -8.96 2.98 -1.19
C ALA A 77 -7.42 2.91 -1.24
N MET A 78 -6.84 1.94 -0.54
CA MET A 78 -5.41 1.79 -0.32
C MET A 78 -4.82 0.62 -1.11
N GLY A 79 -3.50 0.64 -1.30
CA GLY A 79 -2.74 -0.49 -1.83
C GLY A 79 -2.97 -0.77 -3.32
N VAL A 80 -3.19 0.26 -4.15
CA VAL A 80 -3.59 0.11 -5.55
C VAL A 80 -2.40 0.39 -6.48
N TYR A 81 -2.17 -0.46 -7.47
CA TYR A 81 -1.12 -0.22 -8.45
C TYR A 81 -1.41 0.98 -9.35
N ARG A 82 -0.33 1.61 -9.83
CA ARG A 82 -0.44 2.75 -10.72
C ARG A 82 -1.20 2.39 -11.99
N GLY A 83 -2.30 3.12 -12.26
CA GLY A 83 -3.11 2.93 -13.47
C GLY A 83 -4.02 1.69 -13.48
N GLU A 84 -4.14 0.97 -12.36
CA GLU A 84 -5.00 -0.21 -12.26
C GLU A 84 -6.49 0.12 -12.40
N VAL A 85 -6.91 1.27 -11.87
CA VAL A 85 -8.31 1.72 -11.87
C VAL A 85 -8.44 3.00 -12.68
N PRO A 86 -9.22 2.99 -13.76
CA PRO A 86 -9.48 4.22 -14.53
C PRO A 86 -10.46 5.15 -13.80
N GLY A 87 -10.38 6.44 -14.08
CA GLY A 87 -11.34 7.44 -13.60
C GLY A 87 -11.24 7.78 -12.10
N VAL A 88 -10.10 7.50 -11.48
CA VAL A 88 -9.76 7.88 -10.11
C VAL A 88 -8.50 8.75 -10.10
N HIS A 89 -8.24 9.45 -9.00
CA HIS A 89 -7.00 10.21 -8.82
C HIS A 89 -5.99 9.38 -8.02
N GLN A 90 -4.73 9.36 -8.49
CA GLN A 90 -3.60 8.74 -7.78
C GLN A 90 -2.51 9.78 -7.54
N PRO A 91 -2.01 9.93 -6.31
CA PRO A 91 -0.98 10.91 -5.97
C PRO A 91 0.41 10.45 -6.44
N ASP A 92 1.41 11.33 -6.32
CA ASP A 92 2.78 10.97 -6.66
C ASP A 92 3.43 10.09 -5.60
N TYR A 93 3.22 10.38 -4.31
CA TYR A 93 3.78 9.57 -3.24
C TYR A 93 2.97 8.28 -3.05
N PRO A 94 3.66 7.10 -3.05
CA PRO A 94 3.03 5.82 -2.75
C PRO A 94 2.56 5.76 -1.29
N ASP A 95 1.54 4.94 -1.03
CA ASP A 95 1.14 4.58 0.33
C ASP A 95 2.04 3.50 0.92
N SER A 96 2.54 2.60 0.08
CA SER A 96 3.51 1.56 0.38
C SER A 96 4.11 0.99 -0.91
N ALA A 97 4.63 -0.22 -0.83
CA ALA A 97 5.04 -1.02 -1.98
C ALA A 97 4.91 -2.50 -1.63
N ASP A 98 4.63 -3.32 -2.63
CA ASP A 98 4.74 -4.76 -2.47
C ASP A 98 6.23 -5.17 -2.47
N TYR A 99 6.61 -5.93 -1.47
CA TYR A 99 7.91 -6.57 -1.34
C TYR A 99 7.92 -7.86 -2.18
N VAL A 100 8.04 -7.72 -3.50
CA VAL A 100 7.96 -8.89 -4.37
C VAL A 100 9.20 -9.74 -4.24
N SER A 101 8.97 -11.01 -3.95
CA SER A 101 10.01 -12.03 -3.81
C SER A 101 9.71 -13.23 -4.69
N VAL A 102 10.76 -13.98 -4.98
CA VAL A 102 10.69 -15.28 -5.65
C VAL A 102 11.03 -16.36 -4.66
N VAL A 103 10.13 -17.33 -4.52
CA VAL A 103 10.40 -18.58 -3.81
C VAL A 103 10.76 -19.65 -4.85
N MET A 104 11.86 -20.37 -4.58
CA MET A 104 12.36 -21.46 -5.43
C MET A 104 13.02 -22.55 -4.60
N GLN A 105 13.28 -23.71 -5.19
CA GLN A 105 14.11 -24.71 -4.53
C GLN A 105 15.57 -24.21 -4.43
N LYS A 106 16.24 -24.47 -3.30
CA LYS A 106 17.64 -24.04 -3.03
C LYS A 106 18.62 -24.44 -4.14
N ARG A 107 18.40 -25.58 -4.79
CA ARG A 107 19.23 -26.06 -5.91
C ARG A 107 19.27 -25.10 -7.11
N TRP A 108 18.29 -24.21 -7.24
CA TRP A 108 18.22 -23.23 -8.33
C TRP A 108 18.90 -21.90 -7.99
N LEU A 109 19.20 -21.66 -6.71
CA LEU A 109 19.85 -20.42 -6.26
C LEU A 109 21.17 -20.11 -6.99
N PRO A 110 22.08 -21.08 -7.25
CA PRO A 110 23.30 -20.79 -8.00
C PRO A 110 23.07 -20.33 -9.45
N HIS A 111 21.90 -20.57 -10.01
CA HIS A 111 21.51 -20.19 -11.37
C HIS A 111 20.60 -18.95 -11.40
N TRP A 112 20.36 -18.34 -10.24
CA TRP A 112 19.49 -17.17 -10.13
C TRP A 112 20.24 -15.91 -10.57
N ALA A 113 19.72 -15.24 -11.62
CA ALA A 113 20.27 -14.00 -12.20
C ALA A 113 19.25 -12.86 -12.15
N GLY A 114 18.50 -12.74 -11.03
CA GLY A 114 17.46 -11.72 -10.88
C GLY A 114 16.25 -11.96 -11.80
N GLU A 115 15.55 -10.89 -12.14
CA GLU A 115 14.34 -10.94 -12.99
C GLU A 115 14.54 -11.71 -14.29
N HIS A 116 15.74 -11.59 -14.90
CA HIS A 116 16.05 -12.27 -16.16
C HIS A 116 15.90 -13.80 -16.08
N SER A 117 16.03 -14.38 -14.88
CA SER A 117 15.78 -15.82 -14.68
C SER A 117 14.34 -16.25 -14.89
N LEU A 118 13.41 -15.29 -14.92
CA LEU A 118 11.97 -15.53 -15.15
C LEU A 118 11.62 -15.63 -16.64
N LYS A 119 12.53 -15.17 -17.51
CA LYS A 119 12.28 -15.10 -18.95
C LYS A 119 11.88 -16.48 -19.50
N GLU A 120 10.69 -16.52 -20.14
CA GLU A 120 10.08 -17.71 -20.73
C GLU A 120 9.86 -18.89 -19.77
N GLN A 121 9.99 -18.67 -18.46
CA GLN A 121 9.73 -19.69 -17.45
C GLN A 121 8.25 -19.78 -17.09
N GLU A 122 7.88 -20.94 -16.54
CA GLU A 122 6.57 -21.13 -15.91
C GLU A 122 6.65 -20.66 -14.46
N VAL A 123 5.85 -19.64 -14.13
CA VAL A 123 5.88 -18.94 -12.87
C VAL A 123 4.52 -19.03 -12.18
N LEU A 124 4.50 -19.20 -10.88
CA LEU A 124 3.28 -19.22 -10.07
C LEU A 124 3.08 -17.90 -9.33
N TRP A 125 1.83 -17.52 -9.12
CA TRP A 125 1.40 -16.55 -8.10
C TRP A 125 -0.03 -16.79 -7.64
N LEU A 126 -0.51 -16.07 -6.64
CA LEU A 126 -1.89 -16.18 -6.18
C LEU A 126 -2.84 -15.47 -7.14
N ARG A 127 -4.06 -16.00 -7.22
CA ARG A 127 -5.10 -15.49 -8.09
C ARG A 127 -5.34 -13.99 -7.89
N GLY A 128 -5.23 -13.24 -8.99
CA GLY A 128 -5.49 -11.81 -9.04
C GLY A 128 -4.29 -10.91 -8.73
N TRP A 129 -3.09 -11.46 -8.46
CA TRP A 129 -1.91 -10.64 -8.17
C TRP A 129 -1.29 -9.96 -9.39
N ALA A 130 -1.49 -10.49 -10.61
CA ALA A 130 -1.18 -9.85 -11.88
C ALA A 130 0.25 -9.28 -12.01
N PHE A 131 1.27 -9.98 -11.51
CA PHE A 131 2.67 -9.55 -11.56
C PHE A 131 3.21 -9.40 -12.98
N ASP A 132 2.63 -10.06 -13.96
CA ASP A 132 2.93 -9.91 -15.39
C ASP A 132 2.82 -8.46 -15.90
N LYS A 133 2.01 -7.64 -15.24
CA LYS A 133 1.84 -6.21 -15.59
C LYS A 133 2.98 -5.33 -15.09
N PHE A 134 3.75 -5.79 -14.10
CA PHE A 134 4.74 -4.98 -13.39
C PHE A 134 6.17 -5.51 -13.51
N ILE A 135 6.32 -6.76 -13.94
CA ILE A 135 7.62 -7.39 -14.19
C ILE A 135 7.81 -7.46 -15.70
N PRO A 136 8.84 -6.77 -16.25
CA PRO A 136 8.99 -6.61 -17.70
C PRO A 136 9.43 -7.88 -18.43
N GLU A 137 9.86 -8.93 -17.70
CA GLU A 137 10.32 -10.18 -18.32
C GLU A 137 9.13 -10.99 -18.85
N PRO A 138 9.14 -11.43 -20.11
CA PRO A 138 8.11 -12.30 -20.64
C PRO A 138 8.15 -13.66 -19.96
N MET A 139 7.05 -14.06 -19.34
CA MET A 139 6.92 -15.32 -18.61
C MET A 139 5.57 -15.98 -18.89
N ARG A 140 5.49 -17.29 -18.70
CA ARG A 140 4.23 -18.04 -18.70
C ARG A 140 3.77 -18.20 -17.26
N TRP A 141 2.67 -17.57 -16.90
CA TRP A 141 2.21 -17.56 -15.50
C TRP A 141 0.96 -18.41 -15.29
N PHE A 142 0.85 -18.91 -14.06
CA PHE A 142 -0.26 -19.74 -13.61
C PHE A 142 -0.69 -19.31 -12.20
N GLU A 143 -1.97 -19.10 -12.02
CA GLU A 143 -2.52 -18.73 -10.72
C GLU A 143 -2.81 -19.93 -9.84
N ARG A 144 -2.70 -19.74 -8.53
CA ARG A 144 -3.10 -20.71 -7.50
C ARG A 144 -3.96 -20.03 -6.46
N ASP A 145 -4.78 -20.83 -5.77
CA ASP A 145 -5.75 -20.30 -4.81
C ASP A 145 -5.17 -20.23 -3.39
N SER A 146 -4.01 -20.87 -3.14
CA SER A 146 -3.35 -20.80 -1.83
C SER A 146 -1.82 -20.86 -1.95
N HIS A 147 -1.16 -20.24 -0.98
CA HIS A 147 0.29 -20.28 -0.80
C HIS A 147 0.79 -21.73 -0.61
N GLU A 148 0.09 -22.51 0.22
CA GLU A 148 0.45 -23.89 0.47
C GLU A 148 0.50 -24.72 -0.82
N MET A 149 -0.51 -24.59 -1.68
CA MET A 149 -0.55 -25.27 -2.98
C MET A 149 0.65 -24.85 -3.85
N ALA A 150 0.99 -23.57 -3.91
CA ALA A 150 2.14 -23.08 -4.66
C ALA A 150 3.45 -23.67 -4.14
N LEU A 151 3.69 -23.65 -2.82
CA LEU A 151 4.89 -24.24 -2.22
C LEU A 151 5.00 -25.74 -2.47
N GLN A 152 3.91 -26.49 -2.38
CA GLN A 152 3.89 -27.92 -2.67
C GLN A 152 4.27 -28.23 -4.14
N LEU A 153 3.86 -27.39 -5.08
CA LEU A 153 4.22 -27.54 -6.49
C LEU A 153 5.72 -27.27 -6.74
N LEU A 154 6.31 -26.31 -6.01
CA LEU A 154 7.76 -26.10 -6.03
C LEU A 154 8.53 -27.30 -5.46
N ILE A 155 8.14 -27.81 -4.28
CA ILE A 155 8.76 -28.96 -3.62
C ILE A 155 8.74 -30.19 -4.54
N LYS A 156 7.61 -30.43 -5.21
CA LYS A 156 7.47 -31.53 -6.19
C LYS A 156 8.23 -31.28 -7.49
N GLY A 157 8.86 -30.13 -7.67
CA GLY A 157 9.61 -29.77 -8.88
C GLY A 157 8.74 -29.56 -10.13
N ARG A 158 7.43 -29.34 -9.97
CA ARG A 158 6.53 -29.10 -11.09
C ARG A 158 6.63 -27.68 -11.63
N TYR A 159 7.03 -26.73 -10.78
CA TYR A 159 7.33 -25.34 -11.13
C TYR A 159 8.65 -24.95 -10.48
N ARG A 160 9.33 -24.00 -11.11
CA ARG A 160 10.64 -23.51 -10.61
C ARG A 160 10.46 -22.29 -9.71
N TYR A 161 9.55 -21.39 -10.05
CA TYR A 161 9.42 -20.07 -9.44
C TYR A 161 8.00 -19.80 -8.96
N TYR A 162 7.90 -19.25 -7.76
CA TYR A 162 6.68 -18.72 -7.20
C TYR A 162 6.92 -17.27 -6.76
N LEU A 163 6.22 -16.34 -7.41
CA LEU A 163 6.23 -14.92 -7.07
C LEU A 163 5.24 -14.68 -5.93
N THR A 164 5.66 -13.96 -4.90
CA THR A 164 4.88 -13.71 -3.69
C THR A 164 5.31 -12.43 -3.00
N ASP A 165 4.50 -11.96 -2.05
CA ASP A 165 4.95 -10.97 -1.09
C ASP A 165 5.96 -11.61 -0.13
N GLY A 166 7.14 -11.04 -0.09
CA GLY A 166 8.24 -11.55 0.72
C GLY A 166 8.04 -11.38 2.22
N ALA A 167 7.22 -10.45 2.65
CA ALA A 167 6.90 -10.27 4.07
C ALA A 167 6.08 -11.42 4.66
N LEU A 168 5.44 -12.25 3.81
CA LEU A 168 4.68 -13.41 4.25
C LEU A 168 5.56 -14.56 4.75
N TYR A 169 6.85 -14.58 4.38
CA TYR A 169 7.78 -15.65 4.73
C TYR A 169 8.99 -15.10 5.50
N PRO A 170 8.84 -14.83 6.81
CA PRO A 170 9.97 -14.49 7.66
C PRO A 170 11.08 -15.54 7.58
N GLU A 171 12.30 -15.15 7.90
CA GLU A 171 13.45 -16.06 7.89
C GLU A 171 13.15 -17.33 8.70
N GLY A 172 13.41 -18.48 8.09
CA GLY A 172 13.16 -19.80 8.70
C GLY A 172 11.71 -20.31 8.62
N SER A 173 10.77 -19.56 8.05
CA SER A 173 9.36 -20.00 7.92
C SER A 173 9.09 -20.90 6.73
N LEU A 174 9.95 -20.86 5.71
CA LEU A 174 9.82 -21.73 4.54
C LEU A 174 10.31 -23.15 4.82
N PRO A 175 9.75 -24.17 4.12
CA PRO A 175 10.31 -25.50 4.09
C PRO A 175 11.82 -25.50 3.78
N PRO A 176 12.62 -26.40 4.38
CA PRO A 176 14.09 -26.37 4.30
C PRO A 176 14.64 -26.52 2.87
N GLU A 177 13.87 -27.08 1.94
CA GLU A 177 14.23 -27.22 0.53
C GLU A 177 14.09 -25.91 -0.25
N LEU A 178 13.33 -24.96 0.25
CA LEU A 178 13.00 -23.71 -0.41
C LEU A 178 13.85 -22.56 0.09
N VAL A 179 14.00 -21.56 -0.76
CA VAL A 179 14.63 -20.27 -0.45
C VAL A 179 13.82 -19.17 -1.08
N GLN A 180 13.74 -18.05 -0.38
CA GLN A 180 13.18 -16.81 -0.88
C GLN A 180 14.31 -15.85 -1.24
N VAL A 181 14.16 -15.16 -2.38
CA VAL A 181 15.04 -14.07 -2.80
C VAL A 181 14.20 -12.85 -3.12
N PHE A 182 14.67 -11.69 -2.71
CA PHE A 182 14.05 -10.41 -3.10
C PHE A 182 14.15 -10.23 -4.61
N LEU A 183 13.07 -9.75 -5.21
CA LEU A 183 13.02 -9.43 -6.63
C LEU A 183 13.00 -7.92 -6.85
N ARG A 184 11.95 -7.27 -6.38
CA ARG A 184 11.75 -5.82 -6.55
C ARG A 184 10.67 -5.26 -5.64
N TRP A 185 10.64 -3.93 -5.52
CA TRP A 185 9.51 -3.18 -5.01
C TRP A 185 8.53 -2.86 -6.15
N ILE A 186 7.23 -3.08 -5.92
CA ILE A 186 6.17 -2.56 -6.78
C ILE A 186 5.37 -1.54 -5.94
N PRO A 187 5.55 -0.23 -6.19
CA PRO A 187 4.87 0.79 -5.40
C PRO A 187 3.35 0.69 -5.53
N THR A 188 2.66 0.79 -4.40
CA THR A 188 1.21 0.93 -4.31
C THR A 188 0.84 2.36 -3.95
N TYR A 189 -0.39 2.74 -4.27
CA TYR A 189 -0.87 4.11 -4.11
C TYR A 189 -2.30 4.11 -3.60
N PRO A 190 -2.69 5.11 -2.80
CA PRO A 190 -4.11 5.32 -2.58
C PRO A 190 -4.76 5.77 -3.88
N ILE A 191 -6.02 5.39 -4.07
CA ILE A 191 -6.89 5.98 -5.08
C ILE A 191 -7.93 6.86 -4.40
N PHE A 192 -8.25 7.98 -5.03
CA PHE A 192 -9.27 8.92 -4.57
C PHE A 192 -10.39 9.01 -5.61
N ALA A 193 -11.63 9.03 -5.16
CA ALA A 193 -12.78 9.16 -6.03
C ALA A 193 -12.72 10.49 -6.82
N ASP A 194 -13.17 10.49 -8.06
CA ASP A 194 -13.32 11.72 -8.85
C ASP A 194 -14.56 12.51 -8.43
N THR A 195 -14.52 13.03 -7.21
CA THR A 195 -15.49 13.94 -6.58
C THR A 195 -14.78 15.20 -6.10
N PRO A 196 -15.49 16.30 -5.81
CA PRO A 196 -14.85 17.48 -5.20
C PRO A 196 -14.07 17.15 -3.93
N LYS A 197 -14.63 16.30 -3.05
CA LYS A 197 -13.97 15.83 -1.83
C LYS A 197 -12.74 14.96 -2.12
N GLY A 198 -12.87 13.97 -3.02
CA GLY A 198 -11.75 13.10 -3.39
C GLY A 198 -10.58 13.88 -3.99
N ARG A 199 -10.84 14.89 -4.83
CA ARG A 199 -9.80 15.78 -5.36
C ARG A 199 -9.12 16.63 -4.28
N GLN A 200 -9.87 17.11 -3.30
CA GLN A 200 -9.32 17.81 -2.14
C GLN A 200 -8.40 16.90 -1.33
N LEU A 201 -8.86 15.69 -1.00
CA LEU A 201 -8.07 14.69 -0.26
C LEU A 201 -6.80 14.31 -1.01
N HIS A 202 -6.91 14.05 -2.33
CA HIS A 202 -5.77 13.80 -3.21
C HIS A 202 -4.72 14.92 -3.13
N GLY A 203 -5.15 16.20 -3.19
CA GLY A 203 -4.24 17.34 -3.12
C GLY A 203 -3.50 17.50 -1.78
N LEU A 204 -4.04 16.93 -0.70
CA LEU A 204 -3.43 16.94 0.64
C LEU A 204 -2.46 15.77 0.88
N TRP A 205 -2.54 14.70 0.08
CA TRP A 205 -1.75 13.50 0.28
C TRP A 205 -0.24 13.75 0.13
N ASP A 206 0.20 14.24 -1.01
CA ASP A 206 1.63 14.42 -1.29
C ASP A 206 2.35 15.38 -0.33
N PRO A 207 1.79 16.56 0.01
CA PRO A 207 2.35 17.40 1.07
C PRO A 207 2.39 16.71 2.43
N GLY A 208 1.35 15.95 2.79
CA GLY A 208 1.27 15.17 4.02
C GLY A 208 2.35 14.09 4.08
N MET A 209 2.45 13.26 3.05
CA MET A 209 3.49 12.22 2.95
C MET A 209 4.89 12.79 3.07
N ARG A 210 5.17 13.89 2.36
CA ARG A 210 6.47 14.55 2.45
C ARG A 210 6.78 15.01 3.88
N THR A 211 5.79 15.54 4.57
CA THR A 211 5.92 15.97 5.97
C THR A 211 6.23 14.78 6.88
N LEU A 212 5.47 13.66 6.76
CA LEU A 212 5.70 12.46 7.55
C LEU A 212 7.09 11.87 7.31
N ILE A 213 7.55 11.83 6.04
CA ILE A 213 8.87 11.33 5.69
C ILE A 213 9.97 12.18 6.30
N ARG A 214 9.91 13.51 6.13
CA ARG A 214 10.93 14.44 6.65
C ARG A 214 11.01 14.45 8.16
N GLN A 215 9.90 14.20 8.85
CA GLN A 215 9.84 14.11 10.32
C GLN A 215 10.23 12.70 10.83
N GLY A 216 10.52 11.74 9.97
CA GLY A 216 10.79 10.35 10.35
C GLY A 216 9.57 9.55 10.81
N LYS A 217 8.38 10.17 10.78
CA LYS A 217 7.13 9.53 11.24
C LYS A 217 6.71 8.34 10.37
N LEU A 218 6.97 8.39 9.08
CA LEU A 218 6.68 7.23 8.22
C LEU A 218 7.46 5.99 8.68
N ALA A 219 8.77 6.13 8.94
CA ALA A 219 9.58 5.03 9.44
C ALA A 219 9.12 4.54 10.83
N GLU A 220 8.63 5.43 11.69
CA GLU A 220 8.05 5.08 12.98
C GLU A 220 6.77 4.25 12.82
N ILE A 221 5.86 4.64 11.93
CA ILE A 221 4.65 3.88 11.59
C ILE A 221 5.02 2.44 11.17
N TYR A 222 6.02 2.28 10.31
CA TYR A 222 6.48 0.94 9.91
C TYR A 222 7.07 0.12 11.07
N ARG A 223 7.79 0.76 12.03
CA ARG A 223 8.28 0.07 13.24
C ARG A 223 7.14 -0.40 14.14
N GLN A 224 6.15 0.46 14.37
CA GLN A 224 4.97 0.14 15.20
C GLN A 224 4.19 -1.04 14.62
N ASN A 225 4.15 -1.17 13.29
CA ASN A 225 3.50 -2.26 12.58
C ASN A 225 4.42 -3.47 12.30
N LYS A 226 5.66 -3.48 12.87
CA LYS A 226 6.65 -4.57 12.74
C LYS A 226 7.08 -4.88 11.29
N LEU A 227 7.00 -3.88 10.41
CA LEU A 227 7.36 -4.01 9.00
C LEU A 227 8.67 -3.28 8.66
N TYR A 228 9.26 -2.52 9.59
CA TYR A 228 10.42 -1.68 9.32
C TYR A 228 11.61 -2.44 8.72
N ASP A 229 11.94 -3.62 9.26
CA ASP A 229 13.11 -4.38 8.84
C ASP A 229 13.00 -4.87 7.38
N TYR A 230 11.80 -5.19 6.93
CA TYR A 230 11.54 -5.58 5.55
C TYR A 230 11.52 -4.39 4.58
N TYR A 231 11.15 -3.19 5.06
CA TYR A 231 10.89 -2.02 4.22
C TYR A 231 11.97 -0.93 4.30
N GLN A 232 13.13 -1.19 4.92
CA GLN A 232 14.19 -0.18 5.11
C GLN A 232 14.64 0.47 3.80
N ASP A 233 14.83 -0.30 2.74
CA ASP A 233 15.29 0.19 1.45
C ASP A 233 14.23 1.05 0.78
N PHE A 234 12.99 0.59 0.76
CA PHE A 234 11.85 1.38 0.29
C PHE A 234 11.75 2.71 1.04
N LEU A 235 11.83 2.69 2.37
CA LEU A 235 11.76 3.90 3.20
C LEU A 235 12.91 4.86 2.93
N ARG A 236 14.14 4.36 2.71
CA ARG A 236 15.29 5.19 2.31
C ARG A 236 15.07 5.89 0.98
N GLU A 237 14.51 5.20 0.00
CA GLU A 237 14.13 5.79 -1.29
C GLU A 237 13.11 6.92 -1.13
N GLN A 238 12.11 6.73 -0.25
CA GLN A 238 11.13 7.80 0.03
C GLN A 238 11.79 9.02 0.67
N VAL A 239 12.77 8.84 1.56
CA VAL A 239 13.53 9.96 2.14
C VAL A 239 14.31 10.72 1.08
N VAL A 240 15.00 10.02 0.17
CA VAL A 240 15.71 10.67 -0.95
C VAL A 240 14.73 11.46 -1.82
N ARG A 241 13.58 10.87 -2.13
CA ARG A 241 12.53 11.52 -2.92
C ARG A 241 11.97 12.79 -2.26
N ALA A 242 11.66 12.74 -0.97
CA ALA A 242 11.08 13.85 -0.23
C ALA A 242 12.02 15.05 -0.09
N ASN A 243 13.35 14.82 -0.18
CA ASN A 243 14.38 15.85 -0.06
C ASN A 243 14.80 16.45 -1.40
N LYS A 244 14.32 15.92 -2.54
CA LYS A 244 14.56 16.56 -3.86
C LYS A 244 13.83 17.90 -3.92
N PRO A 245 14.45 18.94 -4.52
CA PRO A 245 13.75 20.17 -4.86
C PRO A 245 12.53 19.86 -5.73
N GLN A 246 11.42 20.54 -5.46
CA GLN A 246 10.28 20.49 -6.38
C GLN A 246 10.57 21.37 -7.61
N PRO A 247 10.14 20.94 -8.79
CA PRO A 247 10.22 21.77 -10.00
C PRO A 247 9.37 23.04 -9.89
#